data_470dd04bf0ed356152d5df249560985f
#
_entry.id   470dd04bf0ed356152d5df249560985f
#
_cell.length_a   1.000
_cell.length_b   1.000
_cell.length_c   1.000
_cell.angle_alpha   90.00
_cell.angle_beta   90.00
_cell.angle_gamma   90.00
#
_symmetry.space_group_name_H-M   'P 1'
#
loop_
_entity.id
_entity.type
_entity.pdbx_description
1 polymer ?
#
loop_
_entity_poly.entity_id
_entity_poly.type
_entity_poly.pdbx_seq_one_letter_code
_entity_poly.pdbx_strand_id
1 'polypeptide(L)'
;DKKRKLYDQYGTANENHIPQGWGGGSVNVGDIFGGGAGGFGSWADILGSIRRGEGAFGTEWDFSDLGGFGGARQPRPRAGQDMNVTLSVTFDEAFKGVEKRVTVRVPGRSESETLSVKVPAGAVDGGRLRFKGKGGPGENGGAAGDLLITTKIEPHPYYTRKGADVLMDVPVSVAEAALGASVVVPAPDGTKVRVKVPKGTQDDTVLSVKGKGAPQVKGAGSGDLKITVKVVVPTELNEGQKKAMEDFLAATTAEVRSWS
;
A
#
# COMPACT_ATOMS: atom_id res chain seq x y z
N ASP A 1 -23.00 18.48 20.63
CA ASP A 1 -24.43 18.19 20.39
C ASP A 1 -25.05 18.96 19.21
N LYS A 2 -24.65 20.20 18.89
CA LYS A 2 -25.11 20.96 17.72
C LYS A 2 -24.75 20.30 16.38
N LYS A 3 -23.52 19.83 16.24
CA LYS A 3 -23.04 19.18 15.00
C LYS A 3 -23.75 17.83 14.70
N ARG A 4 -24.16 17.11 15.74
CA ARG A 4 -24.90 15.85 15.59
C ARG A 4 -26.33 16.11 15.09
N LYS A 5 -26.99 17.12 15.63
CA LYS A 5 -28.34 17.54 15.16
C LYS A 5 -28.36 18.04 13.72
N LEU A 6 -27.31 18.74 13.29
CA LEU A 6 -27.11 19.18 11.90
C LEU A 6 -26.88 18.03 10.95
N TYR A 7 -26.10 17.01 11.38
CA TYR A 7 -25.86 15.82 10.56
C TYR A 7 -27.10 14.95 10.39
N ASP A 8 -27.88 14.79 11.47
CA ASP A 8 -29.12 14.00 11.46
C ASP A 8 -30.24 14.66 10.63
N GLN A 9 -30.21 15.99 10.48
CA GLN A 9 -31.24 16.75 9.79
C GLN A 9 -30.87 17.13 8.34
N TYR A 10 -29.59 17.28 8.03
CA TYR A 10 -29.13 17.80 6.72
C TYR A 10 -28.00 16.99 6.08
N GLY A 11 -27.54 15.92 6.72
CA GLY A 11 -26.45 15.07 6.20
C GLY A 11 -25.09 15.75 6.14
N THR A 12 -24.93 16.91 6.80
CA THR A 12 -23.64 17.64 6.83
C THR A 12 -23.33 18.20 8.23
N ALA A 13 -22.07 18.15 8.61
CA ALA A 13 -21.55 18.69 9.86
C ALA A 13 -21.01 20.13 9.74
N ASN A 14 -21.14 20.75 8.57
CA ASN A 14 -20.54 22.05 8.27
C ASN A 14 -21.62 23.16 8.20
N GLU A 15 -21.57 24.11 9.13
CA GLU A 15 -22.55 25.21 9.26
C GLU A 15 -22.60 26.13 8.03
N ASN A 16 -21.58 26.16 7.18
CA ASN A 16 -21.51 27.00 5.98
C ASN A 16 -22.04 26.33 4.70
N HIS A 17 -22.62 25.14 4.78
CA HIS A 17 -23.09 24.38 3.63
C HIS A 17 -24.62 24.15 3.62
N ILE A 18 -25.38 25.01 4.29
CA ILE A 18 -26.83 25.01 4.21
C ILE A 18 -27.22 25.93 3.03
N PRO A 19 -27.83 25.39 1.94
CA PRO A 19 -28.32 26.24 0.87
C PRO A 19 -29.40 27.18 1.40
N GLN A 20 -29.20 28.49 1.27
CA GLN A 20 -30.23 29.50 1.54
C GLN A 20 -31.36 29.27 0.56
N GLY A 21 -32.51 28.68 1.07
CA GLY A 21 -33.71 28.49 0.27
C GLY A 21 -34.54 27.24 0.56
N TRP A 22 -34.07 26.36 1.45
CA TRP A 22 -34.86 25.19 1.81
C TRP A 22 -35.51 25.37 3.19
N GLY A 23 -36.52 26.25 3.22
CA GLY A 23 -37.50 26.32 4.31
C GLY A 23 -38.69 25.48 3.95
N GLY A 24 -38.88 24.38 4.69
CA GLY A 24 -40.09 23.64 4.94
C GLY A 24 -41.11 23.46 3.80
N GLY A 25 -41.00 22.33 3.12
CA GLY A 25 -42.05 21.81 2.24
C GLY A 25 -41.49 20.65 1.43
N SER A 26 -41.96 19.43 1.71
CA SER A 26 -41.69 18.27 0.85
C SER A 26 -42.35 18.48 -0.51
N VAL A 27 -41.66 19.04 -1.47
CA VAL A 27 -42.13 19.09 -2.87
C VAL A 27 -41.88 17.71 -3.48
N ASN A 28 -42.97 16.97 -3.63
CA ASN A 28 -42.99 15.70 -4.30
C ASN A 28 -42.81 15.98 -5.80
N VAL A 29 -41.81 15.36 -6.43
CA VAL A 29 -41.55 15.48 -7.88
C VAL A 29 -42.79 15.11 -8.71
N GLY A 30 -43.70 14.30 -8.14
CA GLY A 30 -45.02 13.99 -8.73
C GLY A 30 -45.95 15.19 -8.86
N ASP A 31 -45.82 16.20 -7.95
CA ASP A 31 -46.70 17.40 -7.97
C ASP A 31 -46.23 18.46 -8.97
N ILE A 32 -45.03 18.38 -9.46
CA ILE A 32 -44.49 19.24 -10.53
C ILE A 32 -44.90 18.70 -11.91
N PHE A 33 -45.09 17.38 -12.03
CA PHE A 33 -45.40 16.70 -13.31
C PHE A 33 -46.77 16.02 -13.36
N GLY A 34 -47.54 16.00 -12.30
CA GLY A 34 -48.85 15.35 -12.20
C GLY A 34 -49.91 16.24 -11.57
N GLY A 35 -50.63 16.94 -12.41
CA GLY A 35 -51.97 17.45 -12.28
C GLY A 35 -52.49 17.90 -10.93
N GLY A 36 -52.60 19.23 -10.71
CA GLY A 36 -53.35 19.82 -9.64
C GLY A 36 -53.28 21.34 -9.61
N ALA A 37 -54.22 21.99 -10.28
CA ALA A 37 -54.68 23.39 -10.12
C ALA A 37 -53.63 24.50 -10.22
N GLY A 38 -53.43 25.03 -11.39
CA GLY A 38 -52.83 26.36 -11.57
C GLY A 38 -52.02 26.55 -12.83
N GLY A 39 -52.57 26.43 -14.02
CA GLY A 39 -52.25 27.36 -15.09
C GLY A 39 -51.05 27.11 -15.98
N PHE A 40 -50.50 25.88 -16.12
CA PHE A 40 -49.71 25.54 -17.27
C PHE A 40 -50.23 24.26 -17.91
N GLY A 41 -50.88 24.40 -19.10
CA GLY A 41 -51.39 23.27 -19.85
C GLY A 41 -50.36 22.19 -20.13
N SER A 42 -50.85 20.98 -20.34
CA SER A 42 -50.06 19.83 -20.72
C SER A 42 -49.06 20.21 -21.82
N TRP A 43 -47.85 19.66 -21.75
CA TRP A 43 -46.82 19.83 -22.79
C TRP A 43 -47.38 19.58 -24.23
N ALA A 44 -48.41 18.74 -24.31
CA ALA A 44 -49.16 18.51 -25.54
C ALA A 44 -50.00 19.74 -25.98
N ASP A 45 -50.50 20.55 -25.04
CA ASP A 45 -51.25 21.76 -25.34
C ASP A 45 -50.35 22.89 -25.80
N ILE A 46 -49.12 22.97 -25.24
CA ILE A 46 -48.10 23.91 -25.68
C ILE A 46 -47.64 23.56 -27.10
N LEU A 47 -47.42 22.28 -27.40
CA LEU A 47 -47.08 21.81 -28.73
C LEU A 47 -48.26 22.00 -29.71
N GLY A 48 -49.51 21.84 -29.26
CA GLY A 48 -50.71 22.05 -30.03
C GLY A 48 -50.95 23.52 -30.40
N SER A 49 -50.64 24.45 -29.52
CA SER A 49 -50.77 25.90 -29.78
C SER A 49 -49.67 26.40 -30.74
N ILE A 50 -48.48 25.87 -30.66
CA ILE A 50 -47.40 26.18 -31.60
C ILE A 50 -47.73 25.67 -33.00
N ARG A 51 -48.40 24.53 -33.15
CA ARG A 51 -48.77 23.93 -34.44
C ARG A 51 -49.97 24.63 -35.10
N ARG A 52 -50.81 25.34 -34.33
CA ARG A 52 -51.98 26.06 -34.84
C ARG A 52 -51.75 27.52 -35.20
N GLY A 53 -50.56 28.06 -34.92
CA GLY A 53 -50.22 29.42 -35.32
C GLY A 53 -50.97 30.52 -34.63
N GLU A 54 -51.66 30.24 -33.50
CA GLU A 54 -52.36 31.25 -32.71
C GLU A 54 -51.39 31.85 -31.71
N GLY A 55 -50.77 32.94 -32.13
CA GLY A 55 -49.83 33.70 -31.37
C GLY A 55 -50.46 34.41 -30.21
N ALA A 56 -50.11 34.04 -29.00
CA ALA A 56 -50.32 34.82 -27.80
C ALA A 56 -49.08 34.71 -26.84
N PHE A 57 -47.92 35.04 -27.34
CA PHE A 57 -46.79 35.47 -26.49
C PHE A 57 -45.85 36.29 -27.35
N GLY A 58 -46.15 37.61 -27.41
CA GLY A 58 -45.22 38.62 -27.94
C GLY A 58 -44.09 38.88 -26.95
N THR A 59 -43.13 38.05 -26.93
CA THR A 59 -41.76 38.34 -26.45
C THR A 59 -40.82 37.52 -27.29
N GLU A 60 -39.87 38.20 -27.86
CA GLU A 60 -38.78 37.69 -28.70
C GLU A 60 -37.99 36.62 -27.97
N TRP A 61 -38.49 35.39 -27.95
CA TRP A 61 -37.72 34.23 -27.56
C TRP A 61 -37.00 33.72 -28.79
N ASP A 62 -35.73 33.98 -28.86
CA ASP A 62 -34.84 33.45 -29.90
C ASP A 62 -34.84 31.92 -29.81
N PHE A 63 -35.66 31.28 -30.67
CA PHE A 63 -35.80 29.84 -30.80
C PHE A 63 -34.58 29.19 -31.44
N SER A 64 -33.53 29.93 -31.77
CA SER A 64 -32.27 29.38 -32.28
C SER A 64 -31.53 28.54 -31.20
N ASP A 65 -31.83 28.82 -29.91
CA ASP A 65 -31.20 28.09 -28.77
C ASP A 65 -32.02 26.83 -28.36
N LEU A 66 -33.28 26.69 -28.81
CA LEU A 66 -34.10 25.49 -28.55
C LEU A 66 -33.93 24.39 -29.63
N GLY A 67 -33.24 24.68 -30.72
CA GLY A 67 -32.88 23.72 -31.78
C GLY A 67 -31.79 22.72 -31.39
N GLY A 68 -31.28 22.79 -30.16
CA GLY A 68 -30.18 21.95 -29.66
C GLY A 68 -30.58 20.57 -29.13
N PHE A 69 -31.80 20.09 -29.31
CA PHE A 69 -32.22 18.75 -28.84
C PHE A 69 -31.72 17.58 -29.71
N GLY A 70 -30.78 17.80 -30.59
CA GLY A 70 -30.15 16.77 -31.43
C GLY A 70 -28.64 16.86 -31.51
N GLY A 71 -28.00 17.71 -30.72
CA GLY A 71 -26.53 17.74 -30.65
C GLY A 71 -26.03 16.43 -30.07
N ALA A 72 -25.48 15.56 -30.91
CA ALA A 72 -24.71 14.42 -30.46
C ALA A 72 -23.70 14.93 -29.44
N ARG A 73 -23.96 14.66 -28.12
CA ARG A 73 -23.01 14.97 -27.06
C ARG A 73 -21.70 14.31 -27.46
N GLN A 74 -20.72 15.09 -27.86
CA GLN A 74 -19.38 14.55 -28.11
C GLN A 74 -18.98 13.76 -26.89
N PRO A 75 -18.60 12.50 -27.03
CA PRO A 75 -18.22 11.67 -25.92
C PRO A 75 -17.06 12.36 -25.19
N ARG A 76 -17.25 12.62 -23.90
CA ARG A 76 -16.24 13.30 -23.07
C ARG A 76 -15.00 12.42 -22.98
N PRO A 77 -13.79 12.99 -23.06
CA PRO A 77 -12.56 12.26 -22.82
C PRO A 77 -12.60 11.56 -21.48
N ARG A 78 -12.34 10.25 -21.44
CA ARG A 78 -12.22 9.47 -20.22
C ARG A 78 -10.79 8.98 -20.08
N ALA A 79 -10.20 9.20 -18.90
CA ALA A 79 -8.87 8.65 -18.60
C ALA A 79 -8.91 7.12 -18.56
N GLY A 80 -7.83 6.50 -19.03
CA GLY A 80 -7.64 5.06 -18.96
C GLY A 80 -7.47 4.57 -17.53
N GLN A 81 -7.71 3.29 -17.29
CA GLN A 81 -7.58 2.67 -15.98
C GLN A 81 -6.10 2.47 -15.61
N ASP A 82 -5.79 2.67 -14.34
CA ASP A 82 -4.49 2.31 -13.80
C ASP A 82 -4.34 0.79 -13.70
N MET A 83 -3.13 0.32 -13.93
CA MET A 83 -2.80 -1.11 -13.86
C MET A 83 -1.88 -1.37 -12.68
N ASN A 84 -2.14 -2.46 -11.95
CA ASN A 84 -1.28 -2.92 -10.86
C ASN A 84 -0.60 -4.23 -11.26
N VAL A 85 0.73 -4.28 -11.11
CA VAL A 85 1.54 -5.46 -11.37
C VAL A 85 2.42 -5.71 -10.16
N THR A 86 2.55 -6.98 -9.75
CA THR A 86 3.47 -7.37 -8.68
C THR A 86 4.77 -7.86 -9.31
N LEU A 87 5.90 -7.31 -8.86
CA LEU A 87 7.24 -7.72 -9.26
C LEU A 87 7.92 -8.44 -8.09
N SER A 88 8.10 -9.76 -8.23
CA SER A 88 8.89 -10.54 -7.27
C SER A 88 10.38 -10.26 -7.46
N VAL A 89 11.04 -9.97 -6.35
CA VAL A 89 12.49 -9.76 -6.26
C VAL A 89 13.04 -10.56 -5.08
N THR A 90 14.24 -11.11 -5.24
CA THR A 90 14.90 -11.77 -4.13
C THR A 90 15.36 -10.75 -3.09
N PHE A 91 15.68 -11.23 -1.88
CA PHE A 91 16.24 -10.38 -0.83
C PHE A 91 17.51 -9.66 -1.31
N ASP A 92 18.43 -10.38 -1.96
CA ASP A 92 19.70 -9.83 -2.45
C ASP A 92 19.49 -8.77 -3.54
N GLU A 93 18.57 -9.00 -4.46
CA GLU A 93 18.21 -8.04 -5.49
C GLU A 93 17.61 -6.75 -4.88
N ALA A 94 16.73 -6.89 -3.88
CA ALA A 94 16.17 -5.75 -3.17
C ALA A 94 17.22 -5.02 -2.32
N PHE A 95 18.22 -5.74 -1.80
CA PHE A 95 19.31 -5.18 -1.02
C PHE A 95 20.27 -4.36 -1.89
N LYS A 96 20.75 -4.94 -3.01
CA LYS A 96 21.74 -4.33 -3.90
C LYS A 96 21.14 -3.39 -4.94
N GLY A 97 19.83 -3.52 -5.19
CA GLY A 97 19.16 -2.93 -6.34
C GLY A 97 19.38 -3.76 -7.60
N VAL A 98 18.39 -3.77 -8.46
CA VAL A 98 18.39 -4.54 -9.70
C VAL A 98 17.58 -3.84 -10.78
N GLU A 99 17.93 -4.07 -12.03
CA GLU A 99 17.14 -3.70 -13.18
C GLU A 99 16.52 -4.96 -13.78
N LYS A 100 15.18 -5.08 -13.73
CA LYS A 100 14.43 -6.22 -14.27
C LYS A 100 13.57 -5.80 -15.44
N ARG A 101 13.50 -6.64 -16.46
CA ARG A 101 12.56 -6.49 -17.58
C ARG A 101 11.24 -7.14 -17.21
N VAL A 102 10.15 -6.35 -17.25
CA VAL A 102 8.80 -6.81 -16.95
C VAL A 102 7.97 -6.68 -18.21
N THR A 103 7.41 -7.77 -18.69
CA THR A 103 6.50 -7.77 -19.82
C THR A 103 5.08 -7.62 -19.30
N VAL A 104 4.42 -6.52 -19.67
CA VAL A 104 3.06 -6.19 -19.23
C VAL A 104 2.13 -6.25 -20.43
N ARG A 105 1.02 -6.95 -20.28
CA ARG A 105 -0.06 -6.96 -21.26
C ARG A 105 -1.12 -5.94 -20.85
N VAL A 106 -1.22 -4.87 -21.63
CA VAL A 106 -2.18 -3.80 -21.36
C VAL A 106 -3.53 -4.19 -21.97
N PRO A 107 -4.65 -4.23 -21.20
CA PRO A 107 -5.97 -4.46 -21.73
C PRO A 107 -6.31 -3.42 -22.81
N GLY A 108 -6.85 -3.87 -23.94
CA GLY A 108 -7.16 -2.99 -25.07
C GLY A 108 -6.01 -2.70 -26.03
N ARG A 109 -4.80 -3.28 -25.77
CA ARG A 109 -3.69 -3.33 -26.74
C ARG A 109 -3.40 -4.76 -27.14
N SER A 110 -3.18 -5.02 -28.42
CA SER A 110 -2.86 -6.36 -28.93
C SER A 110 -1.44 -6.79 -28.59
N GLU A 111 -0.55 -5.86 -28.31
CA GLU A 111 0.86 -6.11 -28.06
C GLU A 111 1.19 -6.02 -26.57
N SER A 112 2.07 -6.92 -26.12
CA SER A 112 2.69 -6.83 -24.80
C SER A 112 3.84 -5.83 -24.84
N GLU A 113 3.93 -4.95 -23.86
CA GLU A 113 5.01 -3.98 -23.71
C GLU A 113 6.04 -4.50 -22.70
N THR A 114 7.32 -4.52 -23.08
CA THR A 114 8.41 -4.85 -22.16
C THR A 114 9.01 -3.57 -21.60
N LEU A 115 8.95 -3.43 -20.29
CA LEU A 115 9.44 -2.27 -19.54
C LEU A 115 10.67 -2.67 -18.72
N SER A 116 11.71 -1.82 -18.73
CA SER A 116 12.83 -1.92 -17.80
C SER A 116 12.45 -1.23 -16.48
N VAL A 117 12.42 -2.01 -15.41
CA VAL A 117 12.06 -1.57 -14.07
C VAL A 117 13.30 -1.56 -13.19
N LYS A 118 13.71 -0.36 -12.79
CA LYS A 118 14.84 -0.17 -11.88
C LYS A 118 14.35 -0.21 -10.44
N VAL A 119 14.64 -1.31 -9.75
CA VAL A 119 14.40 -1.45 -8.31
C VAL A 119 15.59 -0.83 -7.58
N PRO A 120 15.39 0.21 -6.75
CA PRO A 120 16.49 0.84 -6.05
C PRO A 120 17.08 -0.07 -4.96
N ALA A 121 18.36 0.13 -4.64
CA ALA A 121 18.99 -0.54 -3.50
C ALA A 121 18.24 -0.20 -2.21
N GLY A 122 18.02 -1.21 -1.37
CA GLY A 122 17.23 -1.06 -0.15
C GLY A 122 15.72 -1.05 -0.34
N ALA A 123 15.22 -1.40 -1.54
CA ALA A 123 13.77 -1.50 -1.79
C ALA A 123 13.08 -2.30 -0.68
N VAL A 124 11.89 -1.85 -0.28
CA VAL A 124 11.10 -2.48 0.78
C VAL A 124 9.97 -3.31 0.18
N ASP A 125 9.50 -4.30 0.92
CA ASP A 125 8.32 -5.07 0.53
C ASP A 125 7.10 -4.15 0.44
N GLY A 126 6.26 -4.34 -0.60
CA GLY A 126 5.14 -3.45 -0.88
C GLY A 126 5.53 -2.08 -1.45
N GLY A 127 6.82 -1.83 -1.75
CA GLY A 127 7.27 -0.61 -2.42
C GLY A 127 6.59 -0.42 -3.77
N ARG A 128 6.17 0.82 -4.11
CA ARG A 128 5.44 1.12 -5.35
C ARG A 128 6.28 1.98 -6.29
N LEU A 129 6.36 1.54 -7.53
CA LEU A 129 6.98 2.27 -8.65
C LEU A 129 5.88 2.64 -9.65
N ARG A 130 5.78 3.93 -10.00
CA ARG A 130 4.76 4.45 -10.91
C ARG A 130 5.36 4.78 -12.26
N PHE A 131 4.78 4.25 -13.31
CA PHE A 131 5.11 4.54 -14.69
C PHE A 131 3.92 5.26 -15.34
N LYS A 132 4.10 6.56 -15.56
CA LYS A 132 3.03 7.42 -16.09
C LYS A 132 2.64 7.03 -17.51
N GLY A 133 1.32 6.95 -17.78
CA GLY A 133 0.77 6.69 -19.10
C GLY A 133 1.02 5.27 -19.63
N LYS A 134 1.47 4.33 -18.77
CA LYS A 134 1.72 2.92 -19.13
C LYS A 134 0.59 1.97 -18.68
N GLY A 135 -0.52 2.52 -18.23
CA GLY A 135 -1.76 1.79 -17.92
C GLY A 135 -2.67 1.59 -19.12
N GLY A 136 -3.96 1.38 -18.87
CA GLY A 136 -4.99 1.21 -19.89
C GLY A 136 -5.13 2.44 -20.80
N PRO A 137 -5.53 2.25 -22.07
CA PRO A 137 -5.79 3.37 -22.97
C PRO A 137 -6.99 4.19 -22.49
N GLY A 138 -6.94 5.50 -22.67
CA GLY A 138 -8.09 6.37 -22.46
C GLY A 138 -9.08 6.27 -23.62
N GLU A 139 -10.33 6.61 -23.34
CA GLU A 139 -11.42 6.65 -24.33
C GLU A 139 -11.65 8.10 -24.80
N ASN A 140 -12.09 8.25 -26.05
CA ASN A 140 -12.47 9.54 -26.66
C ASN A 140 -11.38 10.62 -26.54
N GLY A 141 -10.11 10.24 -26.70
CA GLY A 141 -8.97 11.17 -26.58
C GLY A 141 -8.54 11.44 -25.12
N GLY A 142 -9.04 10.67 -24.16
CA GLY A 142 -8.58 10.72 -22.76
C GLY A 142 -7.15 10.20 -22.61
N ALA A 143 -6.45 10.68 -21.58
CA ALA A 143 -5.09 10.23 -21.26
C ALA A 143 -5.09 8.75 -20.85
N ALA A 144 -4.02 8.02 -21.18
CA ALA A 144 -3.81 6.68 -20.68
C ALA A 144 -3.64 6.70 -19.14
N GLY A 145 -4.06 5.62 -18.48
CA GLY A 145 -3.81 5.40 -17.06
C GLY A 145 -2.34 5.12 -16.77
N ASP A 146 -2.01 4.87 -15.52
CA ASP A 146 -0.65 4.61 -15.07
C ASP A 146 -0.44 3.11 -14.76
N LEU A 147 0.79 2.67 -14.86
CA LEU A 147 1.20 1.36 -14.39
C LEU A 147 1.86 1.50 -13.02
N LEU A 148 1.30 0.83 -12.02
CA LEU A 148 1.80 0.75 -10.66
C LEU A 148 2.44 -0.62 -10.47
N ILE A 149 3.75 -0.65 -10.26
CA ILE A 149 4.48 -1.88 -9.98
C ILE A 149 4.75 -1.94 -8.48
N THR A 150 4.21 -2.97 -7.83
CA THR A 150 4.44 -3.24 -6.41
C THR A 150 5.52 -4.30 -6.27
N THR A 151 6.60 -3.99 -5.56
CA THR A 151 7.66 -4.96 -5.28
C THR A 151 7.22 -5.94 -4.19
N LYS A 152 7.41 -7.22 -4.43
CA LYS A 152 7.24 -8.29 -3.44
C LYS A 152 8.57 -8.95 -3.20
N ILE A 153 9.10 -8.85 -1.96
CA ILE A 153 10.38 -9.47 -1.61
C ILE A 153 10.15 -10.92 -1.23
N GLU A 154 10.89 -11.82 -1.87
CA GLU A 154 10.85 -13.25 -1.53
C GLU A 154 11.51 -13.49 -0.17
N PRO A 155 10.96 -14.41 0.65
CA PRO A 155 11.56 -14.78 1.92
C PRO A 155 13.01 -15.29 1.73
N HIS A 156 13.90 -14.89 2.64
CA HIS A 156 15.28 -15.37 2.65
C HIS A 156 15.47 -16.34 3.82
N PRO A 157 16.26 -17.43 3.67
CA PRO A 157 16.41 -18.43 4.73
C PRO A 157 17.06 -17.90 6.02
N TYR A 158 17.86 -16.85 5.92
CA TYR A 158 18.61 -16.31 7.08
C TYR A 158 18.20 -14.89 7.47
N TYR A 159 17.66 -14.09 6.53
CA TYR A 159 17.44 -12.68 6.76
C TYR A 159 15.97 -12.30 6.73
N THR A 160 15.59 -11.48 7.68
CA THR A 160 14.30 -10.79 7.69
C THR A 160 14.56 -9.28 7.77
N ARG A 161 13.67 -8.46 7.20
CA ARG A 161 13.83 -7.01 7.22
C ARG A 161 12.81 -6.33 8.12
N LYS A 162 13.29 -5.32 8.86
CA LYS A 162 12.44 -4.37 9.57
C LYS A 162 12.90 -2.94 9.22
N GLY A 163 12.27 -2.37 8.20
CA GLY A 163 12.74 -1.10 7.62
C GLY A 163 14.12 -1.23 6.95
N ALA A 164 15.09 -0.45 7.37
CA ALA A 164 16.48 -0.55 6.92
C ALA A 164 17.29 -1.60 7.70
N ASP A 165 16.83 -2.01 8.88
CA ASP A 165 17.51 -3.03 9.64
C ASP A 165 17.28 -4.42 9.04
N VAL A 166 18.31 -5.26 9.13
CA VAL A 166 18.26 -6.68 8.77
C VAL A 166 18.38 -7.50 10.04
N LEU A 167 17.47 -8.44 10.23
CA LEU A 167 17.43 -9.34 11.36
C LEU A 167 17.91 -10.73 10.93
N MET A 168 18.66 -11.39 11.80
CA MET A 168 19.16 -12.73 11.58
C MET A 168 19.22 -13.48 12.92
N ASP A 169 18.72 -14.71 12.93
CA ASP A 169 18.88 -15.60 14.06
C ASP A 169 20.19 -16.37 13.92
N VAL A 170 20.98 -16.39 15.01
CA VAL A 170 22.26 -17.10 15.03
C VAL A 170 22.25 -18.13 16.16
N PRO A 171 22.32 -19.43 15.81
CA PRO A 171 22.43 -20.48 16.82
C PRO A 171 23.78 -20.42 17.51
N VAL A 172 23.77 -20.49 18.83
CA VAL A 172 24.95 -20.49 19.70
C VAL A 172 24.80 -21.62 20.70
N SER A 173 25.81 -22.38 20.93
CA SER A 173 25.78 -23.46 21.92
C SER A 173 25.70 -22.92 23.35
N VAL A 174 25.17 -23.71 24.27
CA VAL A 174 25.13 -23.39 25.73
C VAL A 174 26.50 -22.99 26.25
N ALA A 175 27.54 -23.72 25.85
CA ALA A 175 28.91 -23.43 26.27
C ALA A 175 29.40 -22.06 25.75
N GLU A 176 29.17 -21.76 24.50
CA GLU A 176 29.52 -20.45 23.91
C GLU A 176 28.74 -19.32 24.55
N ALA A 177 27.45 -19.52 24.85
CA ALA A 177 26.63 -18.52 25.51
C ALA A 177 27.11 -18.25 26.97
N ALA A 178 27.49 -19.29 27.67
CA ALA A 178 27.98 -19.19 29.07
C ALA A 178 29.36 -18.55 29.14
N LEU A 179 30.31 -19.03 28.33
CA LEU A 179 31.72 -18.61 28.40
C LEU A 179 32.03 -17.37 27.58
N GLY A 180 31.15 -17.03 26.66
CA GLY A 180 31.36 -16.05 25.59
C GLY A 180 32.12 -16.64 24.41
N ALA A 181 31.80 -16.16 23.23
CA ALA A 181 32.37 -16.65 21.98
C ALA A 181 32.60 -15.53 20.97
N SER A 182 33.32 -15.88 19.91
CA SER A 182 33.42 -15.00 18.73
C SER A 182 32.95 -15.76 17.52
N VAL A 183 31.74 -15.43 17.07
CA VAL A 183 31.02 -16.11 15.97
C VAL A 183 31.19 -15.31 14.69
N VAL A 184 31.46 -15.99 13.59
CA VAL A 184 31.54 -15.37 12.26
C VAL A 184 30.22 -15.62 11.54
N VAL A 185 29.52 -14.52 11.21
CA VAL A 185 28.24 -14.56 10.53
C VAL A 185 28.34 -13.92 9.15
N PRO A 186 27.58 -14.41 8.15
CA PRO A 186 27.47 -13.73 6.87
C PRO A 186 26.65 -12.43 7.06
N ALA A 187 27.09 -11.35 6.44
CA ALA A 187 26.33 -10.12 6.36
C ALA A 187 25.59 -10.03 5.02
N PRO A 188 24.48 -9.27 4.94
CA PRO A 188 23.69 -9.15 3.71
C PRO A 188 24.44 -8.56 2.53
N ASP A 189 25.53 -7.83 2.77
CA ASP A 189 26.44 -7.30 1.74
C ASP A 189 27.39 -8.34 1.14
N GLY A 190 27.33 -9.60 1.61
CA GLY A 190 28.20 -10.70 1.21
C GLY A 190 29.52 -10.76 2.00
N THR A 191 29.78 -9.84 2.91
CA THR A 191 30.97 -9.89 3.79
C THR A 191 30.74 -10.82 4.97
N LYS A 192 31.84 -11.30 5.59
CA LYS A 192 31.78 -12.04 6.84
C LYS A 192 32.10 -11.08 7.98
N VAL A 193 31.26 -11.06 8.99
CA VAL A 193 31.42 -10.21 10.15
C VAL A 193 31.66 -11.07 11.39
N ARG A 194 32.67 -10.71 12.17
CA ARG A 194 32.94 -11.36 13.45
C ARG A 194 32.16 -10.65 14.55
N VAL A 195 31.29 -11.37 15.22
CA VAL A 195 30.42 -10.88 16.30
C VAL A 195 30.88 -11.48 17.61
N LYS A 196 31.12 -10.63 18.61
CA LYS A 196 31.45 -11.06 19.94
C LYS A 196 30.19 -11.31 20.76
N VAL A 197 29.96 -12.57 21.13
CA VAL A 197 28.92 -12.97 22.07
C VAL A 197 29.51 -12.81 23.49
N PRO A 198 28.95 -11.93 24.33
CA PRO A 198 29.42 -11.78 25.72
C PRO A 198 29.20 -13.05 26.55
N LYS A 199 29.99 -13.23 27.58
CA LYS A 199 29.74 -14.31 28.54
C LYS A 199 28.43 -14.11 29.28
N GLY A 200 27.69 -15.20 29.50
CA GLY A 200 26.40 -15.16 30.17
C GLY A 200 25.25 -14.63 29.27
N THR A 201 25.45 -14.64 27.97
CA THR A 201 24.40 -14.24 26.99
C THR A 201 23.22 -15.19 27.12
N GLN A 202 22.01 -14.60 27.24
CA GLN A 202 20.76 -15.33 27.34
C GLN A 202 20.15 -15.53 25.94
N ASP A 203 19.22 -16.48 25.85
CA ASP A 203 18.42 -16.67 24.66
C ASP A 203 17.66 -15.39 24.28
N ASP A 204 17.42 -15.17 22.99
CA ASP A 204 16.79 -13.99 22.43
C ASP A 204 17.55 -12.65 22.66
N THR A 205 18.79 -12.70 23.15
CA THR A 205 19.64 -11.50 23.25
C THR A 205 19.94 -10.96 21.86
N VAL A 206 19.70 -9.66 21.64
CA VAL A 206 19.95 -9.00 20.35
C VAL A 206 21.29 -8.27 20.37
N LEU A 207 22.17 -8.66 19.46
CA LEU A 207 23.45 -8.00 19.20
C LEU A 207 23.34 -7.19 17.92
N SER A 208 23.82 -5.94 17.91
CA SER A 208 23.72 -5.05 16.75
C SER A 208 25.10 -4.79 16.14
N VAL A 209 25.19 -4.98 14.81
CA VAL A 209 26.34 -4.61 14.00
C VAL A 209 25.98 -3.39 13.17
N LYS A 210 26.51 -2.25 13.54
CA LYS A 210 26.19 -0.95 12.94
C LYS A 210 26.55 -0.89 11.46
N GLY A 211 25.63 -0.33 10.66
CA GLY A 211 25.84 -0.06 9.25
C GLY A 211 25.89 -1.31 8.35
N LYS A 212 25.57 -2.50 8.88
CA LYS A 212 25.52 -3.77 8.12
C LYS A 212 24.09 -4.19 7.74
N GLY A 213 23.12 -3.31 7.93
CA GLY A 213 21.76 -3.48 7.44
C GLY A 213 21.61 -3.03 5.99
N ALA A 214 20.37 -2.92 5.53
CA ALA A 214 20.06 -2.53 4.15
C ALA A 214 20.29 -1.02 3.92
N PRO A 215 20.69 -0.64 2.69
CA PRO A 215 20.73 0.75 2.29
C PRO A 215 19.37 1.44 2.48
N GLN A 216 19.39 2.71 2.83
CA GLN A 216 18.17 3.52 2.91
C GLN A 216 17.78 4.02 1.52
N VAL A 217 16.53 3.79 1.09
CA VAL A 217 16.01 4.25 -0.20
C VAL A 217 15.94 5.78 -0.26
N LYS A 218 15.70 6.43 0.90
CA LYS A 218 15.68 7.88 1.03
C LYS A 218 16.67 8.29 2.12
N GLY A 219 17.75 8.97 1.73
CA GLY A 219 18.81 9.40 2.64
C GLY A 219 20.13 8.71 2.36
N ALA A 220 21.14 9.06 3.17
CA ALA A 220 22.46 8.45 3.13
C ALA A 220 22.60 7.43 4.28
N GLY A 221 23.27 6.30 4.02
CA GLY A 221 23.61 5.30 5.01
C GLY A 221 22.84 4.00 4.88
N SER A 222 23.14 3.08 5.78
CA SER A 222 22.52 1.77 5.91
C SER A 222 21.97 1.60 7.32
N GLY A 223 20.98 0.74 7.46
CA GLY A 223 20.55 0.27 8.78
C GLY A 223 21.56 -0.64 9.45
N ASP A 224 21.16 -1.30 10.48
CA ASP A 224 22.01 -2.21 11.26
C ASP A 224 21.66 -3.68 10.97
N LEU A 225 22.65 -4.56 11.13
CA LEU A 225 22.40 -6.00 11.20
C LEU A 225 22.15 -6.36 12.68
N LYS A 226 20.92 -6.77 12.97
CA LYS A 226 20.48 -7.22 14.30
C LYS A 226 20.51 -8.74 14.35
N ILE A 227 21.33 -9.27 15.23
CA ILE A 227 21.55 -10.69 15.40
C ILE A 227 20.88 -11.12 16.69
N THR A 228 19.85 -11.96 16.56
CA THR A 228 19.21 -12.59 17.71
C THR A 228 19.95 -13.88 18.03
N VAL A 229 20.51 -13.96 19.23
CA VAL A 229 21.17 -15.17 19.71
C VAL A 229 20.11 -16.22 20.04
N LYS A 230 20.21 -17.40 19.44
CA LYS A 230 19.38 -18.57 19.77
C LYS A 230 20.24 -19.60 20.46
N VAL A 231 20.04 -19.78 21.75
CA VAL A 231 20.82 -20.75 22.53
C VAL A 231 20.30 -22.16 22.23
N VAL A 232 21.17 -22.98 21.66
CA VAL A 232 20.86 -24.35 21.28
C VAL A 232 21.47 -25.33 22.29
N VAL A 233 20.62 -26.16 22.88
CA VAL A 233 21.05 -27.28 23.73
C VAL A 233 21.28 -28.50 22.85
N PRO A 234 22.43 -29.15 22.92
CA PRO A 234 22.71 -30.35 22.13
C PRO A 234 21.75 -31.49 22.54
N THR A 235 21.19 -32.18 21.56
CA THR A 235 20.29 -33.32 21.78
C THR A 235 21.05 -34.62 22.06
N GLU A 236 22.29 -34.72 21.54
CA GLU A 236 23.18 -35.87 21.75
C GLU A 236 24.50 -35.40 22.35
N LEU A 237 24.94 -36.07 23.36
CA LEU A 237 26.19 -35.81 24.07
C LEU A 237 27.10 -37.02 23.97
N ASN A 238 28.37 -36.83 23.66
CA ASN A 238 29.38 -37.85 23.87
C ASN A 238 29.73 -37.97 25.38
N GLU A 239 30.41 -39.07 25.77
CA GLU A 239 30.73 -39.34 27.19
C GLU A 239 31.51 -38.19 27.87
N GLY A 240 32.43 -37.52 27.16
CA GLY A 240 33.16 -36.37 27.68
C GLY A 240 32.28 -35.14 27.90
N GLN A 241 31.36 -34.87 26.97
CA GLN A 241 30.39 -33.77 27.09
C GLN A 241 29.41 -34.02 28.23
N LYS A 242 28.92 -35.26 28.35
CA LYS A 242 28.01 -35.66 29.43
C LYS A 242 28.67 -35.46 30.78
N LYS A 243 29.91 -35.96 30.96
CA LYS A 243 30.67 -35.77 32.21
C LYS A 243 30.87 -34.29 32.53
N ALA A 244 31.26 -33.47 31.53
CA ALA A 244 31.44 -32.03 31.74
C ALA A 244 30.15 -31.32 32.17
N MET A 245 28.99 -31.75 31.65
CA MET A 245 27.69 -31.22 32.03
C MET A 245 27.26 -31.67 33.44
N GLU A 246 27.58 -32.92 33.82
CA GLU A 246 27.35 -33.43 35.17
C GLU A 246 28.20 -32.67 36.18
N ASP A 247 29.48 -32.46 35.90
CA ASP A 247 30.40 -31.67 36.74
C ASP A 247 29.92 -30.21 36.86
N PHE A 248 29.44 -29.60 35.76
CA PHE A 248 28.88 -28.26 35.78
C PHE A 248 27.59 -28.19 36.62
N LEU A 249 26.72 -29.17 36.49
CA LEU A 249 25.50 -29.26 37.29
C LEU A 249 25.82 -29.39 38.78
N ALA A 250 26.79 -30.23 39.15
CA ALA A 250 27.22 -30.43 40.53
C ALA A 250 27.85 -29.15 41.14
N ALA A 251 28.55 -28.35 40.34
CA ALA A 251 29.13 -27.08 40.74
C ALA A 251 28.14 -25.90 40.77
N THR A 252 26.91 -26.09 40.20
CA THR A 252 25.92 -25.04 40.11
C THR A 252 25.24 -24.83 41.47
N THR A 253 25.45 -23.65 42.05
CA THR A 253 24.84 -23.20 43.32
C THR A 253 23.70 -22.24 43.12
N ALA A 254 23.53 -21.74 41.91
CA ALA A 254 22.50 -20.75 41.60
C ALA A 254 21.10 -21.39 41.53
N GLU A 255 20.18 -20.80 42.26
CA GLU A 255 18.76 -21.19 42.20
C GLU A 255 18.13 -20.66 40.88
N VAL A 256 17.94 -21.56 39.93
CA VAL A 256 17.42 -21.21 38.60
C VAL A 256 15.90 -21.06 38.63
N ARG A 257 15.24 -21.57 39.67
CA ARG A 257 13.77 -21.55 39.80
C ARG A 257 13.39 -20.84 41.08
N SER A 258 12.83 -19.65 40.95
CA SER A 258 12.22 -18.93 42.06
C SER A 258 10.72 -18.85 41.79
N TRP A 259 9.95 -19.68 42.49
CA TRP A 259 8.50 -19.59 42.51
C TRP A 259 8.09 -18.73 43.70
N SER A 260 7.97 -17.41 43.50
CA SER A 260 7.41 -16.48 44.48
C SER A 260 5.97 -16.13 44.12
#